data_08f8a990dbb08923e00671e290cd7666
#
_entry.id   08f8a990dbb08923e00671e290cd7666
#
_cell.length_a   1.000
_cell.length_b   1.000
_cell.length_c   1.000
_cell.angle_alpha   90.00
_cell.angle_beta   90.00
_cell.angle_gamma   90.00
#
_symmetry.space_group_name_H-M   'P 1'
#
loop_
_entity.id
_entity.type
_entity.pdbx_description
1 polymer ?
#
loop_
_entity_poly.entity_id
_entity_poly.type
_entity_poly.pdbx_seq_one_letter_code
_entity_poly.pdbx_strand_id
1 'polypeptide(L)'
;MQKITFRKLIGENYIYPELQGHFIEFLGSCIYDGIWVGEDSEIPNYHGIRKDLVDAFQKLHPPVIRWPGGCYADVYHWRNGIGPRENRPVTYNENFGTFETDPNQFGTHEMMEFCEMIGAKPWFNINMMTGSPAEMREWMEYCNRRESTTLTRER
;
A
#
# COMPACT_ATOMS: atom_id res chain seq x y z
N MET A 1 43.94 -0.06 17.65
CA MET A 1 43.29 0.69 16.56
C MET A 1 42.67 -0.32 15.61
N GLN A 2 41.35 -0.34 15.45
CA GLN A 2 40.68 -1.26 14.50
C GLN A 2 40.85 -0.69 13.09
N LYS A 3 41.27 -1.53 12.15
CA LYS A 3 41.47 -1.16 10.75
C LYS A 3 40.25 -1.64 9.95
N ILE A 4 39.48 -0.72 9.38
CA ILE A 4 38.41 -1.03 8.46
C ILE A 4 38.94 -0.92 7.02
N THR A 5 38.82 -1.98 6.25
CA THR A 5 39.26 -2.00 4.84
C THR A 5 38.08 -2.16 3.93
N PHE A 6 37.90 -1.19 3.03
CA PHE A 6 36.90 -1.26 1.94
C PHE A 6 37.58 -1.81 0.70
N ARG A 7 36.96 -2.80 0.05
CA ARG A 7 37.43 -3.31 -1.24
C ARG A 7 36.34 -3.06 -2.28
N LYS A 8 36.71 -2.50 -3.42
CA LYS A 8 35.82 -2.44 -4.58
C LYS A 8 35.70 -3.86 -5.13
N LEU A 9 34.47 -4.37 -5.21
CA LEU A 9 34.19 -5.61 -5.93
C LEU A 9 34.39 -5.35 -7.42
N ILE A 10 35.15 -6.21 -8.08
CA ILE A 10 35.34 -6.17 -9.53
C ILE A 10 34.34 -7.17 -10.11
N GLY A 11 33.29 -6.67 -10.74
CA GLY A 11 32.23 -7.46 -11.36
C GLY A 11 31.07 -6.55 -11.78
N GLU A 12 30.19 -7.06 -12.61
CA GLU A 12 28.92 -6.40 -12.98
C GLU A 12 27.90 -6.56 -11.84
N ASN A 13 28.07 -5.75 -10.79
CA ASN A 13 27.14 -5.72 -9.67
C ASN A 13 26.09 -4.64 -9.96
N TYR A 14 24.84 -5.04 -10.10
CA TYR A 14 23.70 -4.15 -10.28
C TYR A 14 22.91 -4.07 -8.97
N ILE A 15 22.72 -2.85 -8.48
CA ILE A 15 21.82 -2.58 -7.34
C ILE A 15 20.45 -2.24 -7.95
N TYR A 16 19.49 -3.11 -7.72
CA TYR A 16 18.12 -2.88 -8.20
C TYR A 16 17.52 -1.67 -7.48
N PRO A 17 16.93 -0.70 -8.23
CA PRO A 17 16.31 0.47 -7.62
C PRO A 17 15.26 0.12 -6.56
N GLU A 18 14.56 -0.98 -6.72
CA GLU A 18 13.52 -1.46 -5.83
C GLU A 18 14.01 -1.71 -4.38
N LEU A 19 15.34 -1.87 -4.17
CA LEU A 19 15.93 -1.90 -2.83
C LEU A 19 15.77 -0.59 -2.06
N GLN A 20 15.51 0.52 -2.77
CA GLN A 20 15.22 1.84 -2.19
C GLN A 20 13.71 2.08 -2.02
N GLY A 21 12.91 1.01 -2.13
CA GLY A 21 11.47 1.07 -1.92
C GLY A 21 11.10 1.41 -0.48
N HIS A 22 9.91 1.94 -0.31
CA HIS A 22 9.33 2.20 1.00
C HIS A 22 8.19 1.21 1.26
N PHE A 23 7.80 1.12 2.51
CA PHE A 23 6.65 0.33 2.87
C PHE A 23 5.74 1.09 3.83
N ILE A 24 4.44 0.87 3.68
CA ILE A 24 3.40 1.47 4.50
C ILE A 24 2.48 0.37 5.05
N GLU A 25 1.93 0.58 6.23
CA GLU A 25 1.10 -0.39 6.93
C GLU A 25 -0.01 0.32 7.70
N PHE A 26 -1.13 -0.37 7.92
CA PHE A 26 -2.19 0.10 8.81
C PHE A 26 -1.76 -0.01 10.27
N LEU A 27 -0.87 0.91 10.66
CA LEU A 27 -0.26 1.00 11.97
C LEU A 27 -0.22 2.45 12.42
N GLY A 28 -0.86 2.78 13.54
CA GLY A 28 -0.94 4.15 14.03
C GLY A 28 -1.37 5.13 12.94
N SER A 29 -0.72 6.25 12.85
CA SER A 29 -1.00 7.28 11.82
C SER A 29 -0.17 7.12 10.53
N CYS A 30 0.21 5.91 10.15
CA CYS A 30 0.93 5.73 8.88
C CYS A 30 0.01 5.94 7.68
N ILE A 31 -1.19 5.37 7.70
CA ILE A 31 -2.18 5.49 6.62
C ILE A 31 -3.25 6.49 7.02
N TYR A 32 -4.12 6.17 7.99
CA TYR A 32 -5.14 7.12 8.48
C TYR A 32 -4.50 8.23 9.30
N ASP A 33 -4.93 9.48 9.07
CA ASP A 33 -4.34 10.72 9.58
C ASP A 33 -2.89 10.99 9.12
N GLY A 34 -2.32 10.05 8.39
CA GLY A 34 -1.03 10.16 7.70
C GLY A 34 -1.22 10.40 6.21
N ILE A 35 -1.12 9.34 5.38
CA ILE A 35 -1.29 9.42 3.92
C ILE A 35 -2.73 9.77 3.55
N TRP A 36 -3.70 9.16 4.25
CA TRP A 36 -5.12 9.31 4.00
C TRP A 36 -5.77 10.18 5.10
N VAL A 37 -6.36 11.29 4.70
CA VAL A 37 -7.06 12.21 5.61
C VAL A 37 -8.54 12.35 5.29
N GLY A 38 -8.99 11.74 4.19
CA GLY A 38 -10.37 11.87 3.70
C GLY A 38 -10.57 13.08 2.79
N GLU A 39 -11.54 12.98 1.88
CA GLU A 39 -11.80 14.04 0.87
C GLU A 39 -12.32 15.33 1.51
N ASP A 40 -13.11 15.20 2.58
CA ASP A 40 -13.73 16.34 3.28
C ASP A 40 -12.81 16.97 4.35
N SER A 41 -11.56 16.53 4.43
CA SER A 41 -10.59 17.05 5.39
C SER A 41 -10.20 18.51 5.08
N GLU A 42 -10.05 19.33 6.12
CA GLU A 42 -9.47 20.68 6.00
C GLU A 42 -7.97 20.65 5.65
N ILE A 43 -7.30 19.49 5.85
CA ILE A 43 -5.91 19.29 5.46
C ILE A 43 -5.84 19.22 3.92
N PRO A 44 -4.97 20.02 3.26
CA PRO A 44 -4.82 19.99 1.82
C PRO A 44 -4.56 18.57 1.31
N ASN A 45 -5.44 18.09 0.42
CA ASN A 45 -5.40 16.72 -0.08
C ASN A 45 -5.75 16.65 -1.57
N TYR A 46 -5.42 15.53 -2.18
CA TYR A 46 -5.88 15.11 -3.50
C TYR A 46 -6.77 13.88 -3.32
N HIS A 47 -8.08 14.02 -3.48
CA HIS A 47 -9.06 12.93 -3.29
C HIS A 47 -8.90 12.17 -1.97
N GLY A 48 -8.59 12.88 -0.88
CA GLY A 48 -8.35 12.30 0.44
C GLY A 48 -6.89 11.94 0.74
N ILE A 49 -6.00 11.94 -0.26
CA ILE A 49 -4.57 11.68 -0.10
C ILE A 49 -3.86 13.00 0.21
N ARG A 50 -3.14 13.03 1.30
CA ARG A 50 -2.51 14.22 1.86
C ARG A 50 -1.46 14.83 0.94
N LYS A 51 -1.68 16.09 0.55
CA LYS A 51 -0.88 16.77 -0.49
C LYS A 51 0.60 16.92 -0.12
N ASP A 52 0.92 17.32 1.11
CA ASP A 52 2.30 17.55 1.54
C ASP A 52 3.14 16.25 1.54
N LEU A 53 2.50 15.10 1.82
CA LEU A 53 3.14 13.80 1.69
C LEU A 53 3.36 13.42 0.21
N VAL A 54 2.39 13.65 -0.66
CA VAL A 54 2.59 13.46 -2.12
C VAL A 54 3.77 14.29 -2.60
N ASP A 55 3.82 15.59 -2.26
CA ASP A 55 4.90 16.50 -2.63
C ASP A 55 6.28 16.03 -2.08
N ALA A 56 6.30 15.44 -0.88
CA ALA A 56 7.52 14.91 -0.28
C ALA A 56 7.98 13.61 -0.98
N PHE A 57 7.06 12.68 -1.20
CA PHE A 57 7.36 11.41 -1.89
C PHE A 57 7.75 11.62 -3.36
N GLN A 58 7.17 12.60 -4.05
CA GLN A 58 7.62 13.00 -5.39
C GLN A 58 9.09 13.44 -5.43
N LYS A 59 9.59 14.08 -4.35
CA LYS A 59 11.01 14.46 -4.24
C LYS A 59 11.91 13.29 -3.88
N LEU A 60 11.40 12.32 -3.11
CA LEU A 60 12.12 11.11 -2.73
C LEU A 60 12.27 10.12 -3.89
N HIS A 61 11.31 10.10 -4.82
CA HIS A 61 11.24 9.17 -5.94
C HIS A 61 11.38 7.69 -5.54
N PRO A 62 10.59 7.18 -4.56
CA PRO A 62 10.66 5.78 -4.23
C PRO A 62 10.24 4.94 -5.43
N PRO A 63 11.00 3.91 -5.81
CA PRO A 63 10.68 3.09 -6.98
C PRO A 63 9.47 2.19 -6.76
N VAL A 64 9.21 1.83 -5.50
CA VAL A 64 8.13 0.93 -5.11
C VAL A 64 7.62 1.26 -3.71
N ILE A 65 6.31 1.11 -3.50
CA ILE A 65 5.67 1.18 -2.19
C ILE A 65 4.99 -0.16 -1.90
N ARG A 66 5.40 -0.80 -0.82
CA ARG A 66 4.80 -2.05 -0.33
C ARG A 66 3.63 -1.75 0.60
N TRP A 67 2.49 -2.45 0.39
CA TRP A 67 1.25 -2.28 1.14
C TRP A 67 0.45 -3.62 1.10
N PRO A 68 -0.48 -3.94 2.01
CA PRO A 68 -0.99 -3.14 3.13
C PRO A 68 -0.17 -3.22 4.41
N GLY A 69 0.97 -3.84 4.40
CA GLY A 69 1.86 -3.95 5.52
C GLY A 69 2.53 -5.31 5.61
N GLY A 70 3.05 -5.65 6.77
CA GLY A 70 3.57 -6.96 7.13
C GLY A 70 2.53 -7.73 7.94
N CYS A 71 2.43 -7.40 9.24
CA CYS A 71 1.49 -8.07 10.14
C CYS A 71 0.03 -7.83 9.76
N TYR A 72 -0.33 -6.62 9.32
CA TYR A 72 -1.70 -6.35 8.89
C TYR A 72 -2.07 -7.10 7.60
N ALA A 73 -1.11 -7.34 6.70
CA ALA A 73 -1.36 -8.10 5.48
C ALA A 73 -1.94 -9.50 5.76
N ASP A 74 -1.58 -10.12 6.88
CA ASP A 74 -2.02 -11.45 7.26
C ASP A 74 -3.51 -11.55 7.63
N VAL A 75 -4.16 -10.41 7.83
CA VAL A 75 -5.60 -10.32 8.16
C VAL A 75 -6.38 -9.41 7.19
N TYR A 76 -5.70 -8.75 6.26
CA TYR A 76 -6.33 -7.85 5.31
C TYR A 76 -7.05 -8.60 4.19
N HIS A 77 -8.33 -8.32 4.00
CA HIS A 77 -9.14 -8.81 2.89
C HIS A 77 -9.41 -7.69 1.89
N TRP A 78 -8.77 -7.75 0.73
CA TRP A 78 -8.77 -6.69 -0.26
C TRP A 78 -10.16 -6.25 -0.75
N ARG A 79 -11.13 -7.17 -0.74
CA ARG A 79 -12.52 -6.87 -1.13
C ARG A 79 -13.19 -5.89 -0.20
N ASN A 80 -12.75 -5.78 1.04
CA ASN A 80 -13.27 -4.80 1.99
C ASN A 80 -12.90 -3.36 1.60
N GLY A 81 -11.79 -3.18 0.88
CA GLY A 81 -11.26 -1.88 0.47
C GLY A 81 -11.60 -1.50 -0.98
N ILE A 82 -12.63 -2.09 -1.61
CA ILE A 82 -13.05 -1.74 -2.97
C ILE A 82 -14.54 -1.32 -3.00
N GLY A 83 -14.97 -0.77 -4.15
CA GLY A 83 -16.33 -0.24 -4.30
C GLY A 83 -16.53 1.10 -3.58
N PRO A 84 -17.78 1.61 -3.57
CA PRO A 84 -18.12 2.87 -2.94
C PRO A 84 -17.74 2.88 -1.46
N ARG A 85 -17.04 3.91 -1.00
CA ARG A 85 -16.48 3.98 0.36
C ARG A 85 -17.54 3.90 1.44
N GLU A 86 -18.71 4.49 1.22
CA GLU A 86 -19.85 4.47 2.14
C GLU A 86 -20.43 3.07 2.37
N ASN A 87 -20.15 2.13 1.48
CA ASN A 87 -20.61 0.74 1.56
C ASN A 87 -19.52 -0.23 2.08
N ARG A 88 -18.30 0.25 2.30
CA ARG A 88 -17.22 -0.59 2.79
C ARG A 88 -17.45 -0.98 4.25
N PRO A 89 -17.16 -2.24 4.62
CA PRO A 89 -17.32 -2.67 6.01
C PRO A 89 -16.33 -1.99 6.92
N VAL A 90 -16.70 -1.80 8.17
CA VAL A 90 -15.77 -1.45 9.24
C VAL A 90 -15.27 -2.77 9.82
N THR A 91 -13.98 -3.00 9.73
CA THR A 91 -13.31 -4.20 10.24
C THR A 91 -12.53 -3.90 11.50
N TYR A 92 -11.97 -4.92 12.13
CA TYR A 92 -11.23 -4.79 13.36
C TYR A 92 -9.75 -5.09 13.13
N ASN A 93 -8.89 -4.15 13.51
CA ASN A 93 -7.45 -4.29 13.42
C ASN A 93 -6.90 -4.69 14.80
N GLU A 94 -6.56 -5.96 14.96
CA GLU A 94 -5.98 -6.49 16.20
C GLU A 94 -4.45 -6.42 16.23
N ASN A 95 -3.83 -5.97 15.13
CA ASN A 95 -2.38 -5.95 15.03
C ASN A 95 -1.77 -4.97 16.03
N PHE A 96 -0.63 -5.34 16.55
CA PHE A 96 0.15 -4.54 17.51
C PHE A 96 -0.61 -4.22 18.82
N GLY A 97 -1.73 -4.92 19.10
CA GLY A 97 -2.53 -4.66 20.27
C GLY A 97 -3.22 -3.31 20.30
N THR A 98 -3.38 -2.68 19.16
CA THR A 98 -4.02 -1.36 19.04
C THR A 98 -5.54 -1.44 19.22
N PHE A 99 -6.16 -2.58 18.87
CA PHE A 99 -7.59 -2.82 18.93
C PHE A 99 -8.42 -1.72 18.28
N GLU A 100 -7.95 -1.25 17.13
CA GLU A 100 -8.57 -0.17 16.38
C GLU A 100 -9.52 -0.71 15.31
N THR A 101 -10.51 0.08 14.95
CA THR A 101 -11.37 -0.22 13.81
C THR A 101 -10.77 0.34 12.53
N ASP A 102 -10.88 -0.42 11.43
CA ASP A 102 -10.50 0.01 10.10
C ASP A 102 -11.77 0.22 9.27
N PRO A 103 -12.08 1.46 8.87
CA PRO A 103 -13.22 1.78 8.01
C PRO A 103 -13.00 1.40 6.55
N ASN A 104 -11.86 0.81 6.19
CA ASN A 104 -11.47 0.39 4.84
C ASN A 104 -11.54 1.53 3.80
N GLN A 105 -11.33 2.79 4.23
CA GLN A 105 -11.40 3.97 3.35
C GLN A 105 -10.19 4.08 2.41
N PHE A 106 -9.07 3.48 2.78
CA PHE A 106 -7.87 3.40 1.95
C PHE A 106 -7.67 1.95 1.50
N GLY A 107 -8.01 1.66 0.26
CA GLY A 107 -7.93 0.32 -0.33
C GLY A 107 -7.07 0.27 -1.58
N THR A 108 -7.37 -0.70 -2.44
CA THR A 108 -6.59 -0.95 -3.67
C THR A 108 -6.52 0.28 -4.58
N HIS A 109 -7.65 0.98 -4.78
CA HIS A 109 -7.70 2.14 -5.69
C HIS A 109 -6.94 3.33 -5.13
N GLU A 110 -7.12 3.63 -3.86
CA GLU A 110 -6.44 4.73 -3.18
C GLU A 110 -4.91 4.49 -3.15
N MET A 111 -4.50 3.23 -2.95
CA MET A 111 -3.09 2.86 -3.03
C MET A 111 -2.52 3.02 -4.45
N MET A 112 -3.27 2.61 -5.48
CA MET A 112 -2.86 2.78 -6.87
C MET A 112 -2.74 4.25 -7.24
N GLU A 113 -3.72 5.08 -6.86
CA GLU A 113 -3.73 6.51 -7.10
C GLU A 113 -2.55 7.20 -6.40
N PHE A 114 -2.29 6.86 -5.13
CA PHE A 114 -1.12 7.36 -4.41
C PHE A 114 0.18 7.03 -5.14
N CYS A 115 0.36 5.77 -5.56
CA CYS A 115 1.54 5.36 -6.32
C CYS A 115 1.68 6.09 -7.65
N GLU A 116 0.57 6.31 -8.37
CA GLU A 116 0.57 7.08 -9.63
C GLU A 116 0.99 8.54 -9.39
N MET A 117 0.45 9.19 -8.36
CA MET A 117 0.82 10.56 -7.99
C MET A 117 2.31 10.73 -7.71
N ILE A 118 2.94 9.76 -7.06
CA ILE A 118 4.35 9.82 -6.65
C ILE A 118 5.31 9.16 -7.65
N GLY A 119 4.79 8.54 -8.71
CA GLY A 119 5.58 7.85 -9.73
C GLY A 119 6.19 6.53 -9.26
N ALA A 120 5.62 5.89 -8.23
CA ALA A 120 6.05 4.61 -7.69
C ALA A 120 5.26 3.44 -8.25
N LYS A 121 5.84 2.23 -8.18
CA LYS A 121 5.10 0.98 -8.43
C LYS A 121 4.47 0.47 -7.14
N PRO A 122 3.22 0.01 -7.14
CA PRO A 122 2.65 -0.67 -5.99
C PRO A 122 3.20 -2.10 -5.85
N TRP A 123 3.47 -2.50 -4.61
CA TRP A 123 3.79 -3.87 -4.24
C TRP A 123 2.76 -4.35 -3.22
N PHE A 124 1.86 -5.22 -3.65
CA PHE A 124 0.82 -5.77 -2.79
C PHE A 124 1.31 -7.00 -2.03
N ASN A 125 1.21 -6.96 -0.70
CA ASN A 125 1.37 -8.14 0.13
C ASN A 125 0.03 -8.85 0.26
N ILE A 126 0.06 -10.15 0.08
CA ILE A 126 -1.13 -10.99 0.15
C ILE A 126 -1.33 -11.56 1.55
N ASN A 127 -2.60 -11.82 1.88
CA ASN A 127 -3.00 -12.40 3.15
C ASN A 127 -2.67 -13.91 3.17
N MET A 128 -1.70 -14.29 4.00
CA MET A 128 -1.21 -15.67 4.11
C MET A 128 -1.79 -16.43 5.30
N MET A 129 -2.47 -15.75 6.24
CA MET A 129 -3.01 -16.39 7.46
C MET A 129 -4.51 -16.65 7.36
N THR A 130 -5.30 -15.61 7.11
CA THR A 130 -6.76 -15.72 7.09
C THR A 130 -7.33 -15.75 5.69
N GLY A 131 -6.54 -15.38 4.68
CA GLY A 131 -6.91 -15.43 3.27
C GLY A 131 -6.75 -16.81 2.64
N SER A 132 -7.05 -16.88 1.36
CA SER A 132 -6.92 -18.12 0.58
C SER A 132 -6.14 -17.88 -0.71
N PRO A 133 -5.53 -18.93 -1.31
CA PRO A 133 -4.92 -18.83 -2.65
C PRO A 133 -5.90 -18.33 -3.73
N ALA A 134 -7.18 -18.63 -3.58
CA ALA A 134 -8.23 -18.15 -4.49
C ALA A 134 -8.39 -16.63 -4.38
N GLU A 135 -8.45 -16.09 -3.18
CA GLU A 135 -8.55 -14.66 -2.92
C GLU A 135 -7.34 -13.88 -3.48
N MET A 136 -6.14 -14.44 -3.30
CA MET A 136 -4.91 -13.87 -3.88
C MET A 136 -4.98 -13.80 -5.41
N ARG A 137 -5.38 -14.92 -6.05
CA ARG A 137 -5.55 -14.99 -7.50
C ARG A 137 -6.59 -13.98 -7.99
N GLU A 138 -7.70 -13.84 -7.28
CA GLU A 138 -8.76 -12.90 -7.60
C GLU A 138 -8.28 -11.44 -7.51
N TRP A 139 -7.48 -11.11 -6.50
CA TRP A 139 -6.90 -9.76 -6.39
C TRP A 139 -5.93 -9.46 -7.53
N MET A 140 -5.10 -10.43 -7.90
CA MET A 140 -4.22 -10.32 -9.07
C MET A 140 -5.02 -10.14 -10.37
N GLU A 141 -6.11 -10.89 -10.54
CA GLU A 141 -7.01 -10.75 -11.68
C GLU A 141 -7.66 -9.36 -11.70
N TYR A 142 -8.20 -8.93 -10.57
CA TYR A 142 -8.81 -7.60 -10.40
C TYR A 142 -7.86 -6.48 -10.80
N CYS A 143 -6.61 -6.53 -10.36
CA CYS A 143 -5.63 -5.48 -10.64
C CYS A 143 -5.10 -5.50 -12.09
N ASN A 144 -4.88 -6.67 -12.69
CA ASN A 144 -4.06 -6.80 -13.89
C ASN A 144 -4.84 -7.21 -15.15
N ARG A 145 -6.02 -7.82 -15.03
CA ARG A 145 -6.74 -8.33 -16.19
C ARG A 145 -7.32 -7.18 -17.03
N ARG A 146 -7.14 -7.25 -18.35
CA ARG A 146 -7.69 -6.28 -19.30
C ARG A 146 -9.04 -6.71 -19.86
N GLU A 147 -9.25 -8.02 -19.98
CA GLU A 147 -10.49 -8.60 -20.46
C GLU A 147 -11.62 -8.37 -19.45
N SER A 148 -12.86 -8.20 -19.96
CA SER A 148 -14.03 -8.02 -19.14
C SER A 148 -14.45 -9.34 -18.47
N THR A 149 -14.03 -9.53 -17.22
CA THR A 149 -14.49 -10.61 -16.35
C THR A 149 -15.45 -10.07 -15.30
N THR A 150 -16.04 -10.94 -14.49
CA THR A 150 -16.88 -10.49 -13.35
C THR A 150 -16.08 -9.58 -12.42
N LEU A 151 -14.84 -9.96 -12.08
CA LEU A 151 -13.97 -9.19 -11.18
C LEU A 151 -13.55 -7.84 -11.77
N THR A 152 -13.19 -7.79 -13.05
CA THR A 152 -12.76 -6.53 -13.68
C THR A 152 -13.91 -5.54 -13.89
N ARG A 153 -15.15 -5.99 -13.84
CA ARG A 153 -16.33 -5.12 -13.87
C ARG A 153 -16.67 -4.49 -12.52
N GLU A 154 -16.03 -4.99 -11.45
CA GLU A 154 -16.14 -4.41 -10.10
C GLU A 154 -15.17 -3.23 -9.87
N ARG A 155 -14.26 -2.97 -10.84
CA ARG A 155 -13.27 -1.87 -10.76
C ARG A 155 -13.88 -0.49 -10.92
#